data_61c2ca7acf889e2cce8163c0c2f00b5b
#
_entry.id   61c2ca7acf889e2cce8163c0c2f00b5b
#
_cell.length_a   1.000
_cell.length_b   1.000
_cell.length_c   1.000
_cell.angle_alpha   90.00
_cell.angle_beta   90.00
_cell.angle_gamma   90.00
#
_symmetry.space_group_name_H-M   'P 1'
#
loop_
_entity.id
_entity.type
_entity.pdbx_description
1 polymer ?
#
loop_
_entity_poly.entity_id
_entity_poly.type
_entity_poly.pdbx_seq_one_letter_code
_entity_poly.pdbx_strand_id
1 'polypeptide(L)'
;SDVYKRQLGARVIKIERPGAGDFARGYDERVRGLASHFVWTNRSKESLTLDLKQDEAGDILQRLLADADVLVQNLAPGAAARMGLSFEALHERFPRLIVCDISGYGEGGPYEKKKAYDLLIQSEGGFLSVTGGPGEDQMAKAGCSIADISAGMYAYSGILSALLLRGKTGQGSRIDVSMLESLVE
;
A
#
# COMPACT_ATOMS: atom_id res chain seq x y z
N SER A 1 2.52 1.91 -6.27
CA SER A 1 3.89 2.42 -6.02
C SER A 1 4.96 1.38 -6.28
N ASP A 2 4.80 0.13 -5.82
CA ASP A 2 5.82 -0.92 -5.92
C ASP A 2 6.13 -1.35 -7.34
N VAL A 3 5.18 -1.25 -8.27
CA VAL A 3 5.40 -1.55 -9.68
C VAL A 3 6.51 -0.66 -10.24
N TYR A 4 6.41 0.64 -10.01
CA TYR A 4 7.41 1.59 -10.51
C TYR A 4 8.77 1.44 -9.81
N LYS A 5 8.78 1.24 -8.48
CA LYS A 5 10.02 1.03 -7.72
C LYS A 5 10.82 -0.15 -8.27
N ARG A 6 10.17 -1.29 -8.50
CA ARG A 6 10.84 -2.46 -9.05
C ARG A 6 11.37 -2.25 -10.48
N GLN A 7 10.61 -1.54 -11.31
CA GLN A 7 11.04 -1.21 -12.67
C GLN A 7 12.26 -0.28 -12.70
N LEU A 8 12.47 0.50 -11.65
CA LEU A 8 13.61 1.40 -11.48
C LEU A 8 14.77 0.76 -10.68
N GLY A 9 14.78 -0.55 -10.53
CA GLY A 9 15.89 -1.31 -9.96
C GLY A 9 15.77 -1.68 -8.47
N ALA A 10 14.73 -1.24 -7.77
CA ALA A 10 14.53 -1.66 -6.38
C ALA A 10 14.23 -3.16 -6.27
N ARG A 11 14.82 -3.83 -5.29
CA ARG A 11 14.39 -5.17 -4.89
C ARG A 11 13.09 -5.06 -4.09
N VAL A 12 12.04 -5.76 -4.48
CA VAL A 12 10.75 -5.75 -3.79
C VAL A 12 10.40 -7.16 -3.36
N ILE A 13 10.32 -7.38 -2.06
CA ILE A 13 9.86 -8.62 -1.45
C ILE A 13 8.42 -8.39 -0.99
N LYS A 14 7.50 -9.17 -1.53
CA LYS A 14 6.08 -9.14 -1.16
C LYS A 14 5.80 -10.25 -0.16
N ILE A 15 5.35 -9.88 1.02
CA ILE A 15 4.88 -10.83 2.02
C ILE A 15 3.43 -11.19 1.71
N GLU A 16 3.17 -12.47 1.55
CA GLU A 16 1.84 -12.99 1.25
C GLU A 16 1.42 -14.02 2.32
N ARG A 17 0.12 -14.06 2.61
CA ARG A 17 -0.44 -15.07 3.52
C ARG A 17 -0.35 -16.47 2.89
N PRO A 18 -0.27 -17.54 3.71
CA PRO A 18 -0.35 -18.92 3.22
C PRO A 18 -1.67 -19.21 2.47
N GLY A 19 -1.63 -20.22 1.62
CA GLY A 19 -2.78 -20.69 0.85
C GLY A 19 -3.11 -19.77 -0.33
N ALA A 20 -4.13 -18.94 -0.20
CA ALA A 20 -4.62 -18.12 -1.31
C ALA A 20 -3.70 -16.95 -1.72
N GLY A 21 -2.76 -16.55 -0.87
CA GLY A 21 -1.89 -15.40 -1.13
C GLY A 21 -2.66 -14.08 -1.21
N ASP A 22 -2.28 -13.23 -2.16
CA ASP A 22 -2.95 -11.97 -2.46
C ASP A 22 -4.33 -12.21 -3.11
N PHE A 23 -5.33 -11.42 -2.73
CA PHE A 23 -6.67 -11.48 -3.33
C PHE A 23 -6.65 -11.29 -4.85
N ALA A 24 -5.74 -10.45 -5.36
CA ALA A 24 -5.61 -10.18 -6.79
C ALA A 24 -5.26 -11.43 -7.62
N ARG A 25 -4.77 -12.49 -7.00
CA ARG A 25 -4.51 -13.78 -7.68
C ARG A 25 -5.79 -14.43 -8.21
N GLY A 26 -6.95 -14.14 -7.61
CA GLY A 26 -8.23 -14.71 -7.98
C GLY A 26 -9.18 -13.78 -8.76
N TYR A 27 -8.71 -12.64 -9.26
CA TYR A 27 -9.59 -11.68 -9.95
C TYR A 27 -10.04 -12.13 -11.34
N ASP A 28 -9.19 -12.82 -12.07
CA ASP A 28 -9.50 -13.44 -13.37
C ASP A 28 -8.45 -14.51 -13.71
N GLU A 29 -8.62 -15.20 -14.85
CA GLU A 29 -7.72 -16.24 -15.34
C GLU A 29 -7.15 -15.93 -16.76
N ARG A 30 -7.15 -14.66 -17.15
CA ARG A 30 -6.89 -14.22 -18.54
C ARG A 30 -5.47 -14.45 -19.01
N VAL A 31 -4.49 -14.53 -18.10
CA VAL A 31 -3.09 -14.71 -18.46
C VAL A 31 -2.64 -16.13 -18.14
N ARG A 32 -3.00 -17.07 -19.03
CA ARG A 32 -2.64 -18.50 -18.90
C ARG A 32 -3.02 -19.10 -17.53
N GLY A 33 -4.25 -18.82 -17.08
CA GLY A 33 -4.75 -19.26 -15.78
C GLY A 33 -4.33 -18.39 -14.59
N LEU A 34 -3.65 -17.26 -14.84
CA LEU A 34 -3.31 -16.28 -13.84
C LEU A 34 -4.15 -15.00 -14.00
N ALA A 35 -4.40 -14.32 -12.90
CA ALA A 35 -5.11 -13.05 -12.92
C ALA A 35 -4.27 -11.96 -13.60
N SER A 36 -4.84 -11.30 -14.61
CA SER A 36 -4.18 -10.28 -15.40
C SER A 36 -3.67 -9.11 -14.53
N HIS A 37 -4.49 -8.66 -13.59
CA HIS A 37 -4.14 -7.61 -12.64
C HIS A 37 -2.95 -8.02 -11.76
N PHE A 38 -2.96 -9.27 -11.25
CA PHE A 38 -1.87 -9.78 -10.42
C PHE A 38 -0.55 -9.83 -11.21
N VAL A 39 -0.56 -10.38 -12.42
CA VAL A 39 0.63 -10.48 -13.27
C VAL A 39 1.21 -9.10 -13.57
N TRP A 40 0.35 -8.15 -13.92
CA TRP A 40 0.77 -6.80 -14.25
C TRP A 40 1.38 -6.07 -13.05
N THR A 41 0.71 -6.10 -11.90
CA THR A 41 1.14 -5.33 -10.72
C THR A 41 2.30 -5.97 -9.96
N ASN A 42 2.53 -7.29 -10.12
CA ASN A 42 3.56 -8.00 -9.37
C ASN A 42 4.76 -8.45 -10.21
N ARG A 43 4.87 -7.96 -11.43
CA ARG A 43 6.01 -8.27 -12.30
C ARG A 43 7.34 -7.99 -11.61
N SER A 44 8.23 -8.98 -11.61
CA SER A 44 9.58 -8.93 -11.04
C SER A 44 9.66 -8.74 -9.52
N LYS A 45 8.54 -8.84 -8.77
CA LYS A 45 8.58 -8.90 -7.31
C LYS A 45 8.92 -10.34 -6.87
N GLU A 46 9.62 -10.44 -5.76
CA GLU A 46 9.82 -11.70 -5.06
C GLU A 46 8.64 -11.92 -4.12
N SER A 47 8.09 -13.13 -4.07
CA SER A 47 7.00 -13.49 -3.15
C SER A 47 7.56 -14.35 -2.02
N LEU A 48 7.27 -13.97 -0.80
CA LEU A 48 7.55 -14.76 0.40
C LEU A 48 6.22 -15.05 1.12
N THR A 49 5.89 -16.32 1.24
CA THR A 49 4.71 -16.75 2.00
C THR A 49 5.06 -16.83 3.47
N LEU A 50 4.35 -16.06 4.29
CA LEU A 50 4.55 -16.01 5.74
C LEU A 50 3.20 -15.95 6.47
N ASP A 51 3.02 -16.82 7.46
CA ASP A 51 1.87 -16.72 8.38
C ASP A 51 2.22 -15.77 9.52
N LEU A 52 1.89 -14.50 9.36
CA LEU A 52 2.18 -13.46 10.36
C LEU A 52 1.43 -13.64 11.70
N LYS A 53 0.67 -14.72 11.87
CA LYS A 53 0.07 -15.13 13.16
C LYS A 53 0.97 -16.03 13.98
N GLN A 54 2.05 -16.53 13.39
CA GLN A 54 3.03 -17.38 14.07
C GLN A 54 4.20 -16.52 14.58
N ASP A 55 4.69 -16.80 15.75
CA ASP A 55 5.77 -16.03 16.38
C ASP A 55 7.06 -16.07 15.54
N GLU A 56 7.38 -17.21 14.94
CA GLU A 56 8.55 -17.38 14.08
C GLU A 56 8.49 -16.49 12.83
N ALA A 57 7.30 -16.19 12.35
CA ALA A 57 7.13 -15.26 11.22
C ALA A 57 7.50 -13.81 11.61
N GLY A 58 7.26 -13.44 12.86
CA GLY A 58 7.71 -12.18 13.43
C GLY A 58 9.23 -12.03 13.37
N ASP A 59 9.96 -13.07 13.79
CA ASP A 59 11.42 -13.09 13.76
C ASP A 59 11.97 -12.99 12.33
N ILE A 60 11.37 -13.71 11.39
CA ILE A 60 11.74 -13.64 9.99
C ILE A 60 11.53 -12.22 9.45
N LEU A 61 10.37 -11.61 9.77
CA LEU A 61 10.06 -10.26 9.34
C LEU A 61 11.04 -9.23 9.92
N GLN A 62 11.41 -9.35 11.20
CA GLN A 62 12.41 -8.47 11.81
C GLN A 62 13.79 -8.57 11.14
N ARG A 63 14.19 -9.77 10.75
CA ARG A 63 15.46 -9.97 10.00
C ARG A 63 15.40 -9.35 8.61
N LEU A 64 14.26 -9.41 7.93
CA LEU A 64 14.08 -8.73 6.64
C LEU A 64 14.09 -7.20 6.79
N LEU A 65 13.48 -6.68 7.85
CA LEU A 65 13.43 -5.25 8.14
C LEU A 65 14.79 -4.65 8.49
N ALA A 66 15.68 -5.44 9.09
CA ALA A 66 17.03 -5.00 9.42
C ALA A 66 17.84 -4.57 8.18
N ASP A 67 17.58 -5.20 7.03
CA ASP A 67 18.25 -4.92 5.76
C ASP A 67 17.37 -4.12 4.77
N ALA A 68 16.14 -3.78 5.17
CA ALA A 68 15.20 -3.06 4.32
C ALA A 68 15.42 -1.54 4.36
N ASP A 69 15.29 -0.90 3.22
CA ASP A 69 15.26 0.55 3.11
C ASP A 69 13.88 1.12 3.41
N VAL A 70 12.84 0.41 2.98
CA VAL A 70 11.46 0.87 3.03
C VAL A 70 10.52 -0.29 3.37
N LEU A 71 9.63 -0.07 4.33
CA LEU A 71 8.44 -0.89 4.57
C LEU A 71 7.24 -0.16 3.98
N VAL A 72 6.45 -0.85 3.14
CA VAL A 72 5.14 -0.37 2.67
C VAL A 72 4.07 -1.31 3.19
N GLN A 73 3.05 -0.76 3.80
CA GLN A 73 1.92 -1.57 4.27
C GLN A 73 0.58 -0.84 4.03
N ASN A 74 -0.48 -1.63 3.82
CA ASN A 74 -1.87 -1.17 3.73
C ASN A 74 -2.80 -2.08 4.53
N LEU A 75 -2.36 -2.50 5.69
CA LEU A 75 -3.11 -3.37 6.59
C LEU A 75 -4.33 -2.63 7.16
N ALA A 76 -5.30 -3.41 7.65
CA ALA A 76 -6.46 -2.83 8.35
C ALA A 76 -6.01 -1.94 9.51
N PRO A 77 -6.75 -0.88 9.83
CA PRO A 77 -6.39 0.06 10.89
C PRO A 77 -6.01 -0.63 12.21
N GLY A 78 -4.88 -0.23 12.77
CA GLY A 78 -4.31 -0.78 14.00
C GLY A 78 -3.68 -2.19 13.85
N ALA A 79 -3.76 -2.85 12.69
CA ALA A 79 -3.18 -4.18 12.53
C ALA A 79 -1.65 -4.13 12.56
N ALA A 80 -1.04 -3.16 11.91
CA ALA A 80 0.42 -2.96 11.94
C ALA A 80 0.94 -2.78 13.37
N ALA A 81 0.29 -1.94 14.16
CA ALA A 81 0.68 -1.72 15.57
C ALA A 81 0.60 -3.00 16.42
N ARG A 82 -0.46 -3.80 16.25
CA ARG A 82 -0.60 -5.09 16.95
C ARG A 82 0.49 -6.12 16.58
N MET A 83 1.09 -5.96 15.43
CA MET A 83 2.19 -6.81 14.93
C MET A 83 3.58 -6.24 15.24
N GLY A 84 3.66 -5.17 16.04
CA GLY A 84 4.93 -4.48 16.33
C GLY A 84 5.53 -3.74 15.13
N LEU A 85 4.70 -3.38 14.15
CA LEU A 85 5.09 -2.69 12.92
C LEU A 85 4.65 -1.21 12.92
N SER A 86 4.36 -0.62 14.09
CA SER A 86 4.17 0.83 14.17
C SER A 86 5.47 1.56 13.86
N PHE A 87 5.37 2.78 13.35
CA PHE A 87 6.56 3.58 13.03
C PHE A 87 7.46 3.76 14.26
N GLU A 88 6.88 4.04 15.42
CA GLU A 88 7.63 4.27 16.67
C GLU A 88 8.46 3.05 17.06
N ALA A 89 7.84 1.85 17.07
CA ALA A 89 8.51 0.61 17.42
C ALA A 89 9.60 0.24 16.39
N LEU A 90 9.34 0.50 15.11
CA LEU A 90 10.31 0.22 14.04
C LEU A 90 11.44 1.24 14.02
N HIS A 91 11.16 2.52 14.27
CA HIS A 91 12.16 3.58 14.26
C HIS A 91 13.17 3.44 15.41
N GLU A 92 12.71 2.98 16.57
CA GLU A 92 13.60 2.67 17.70
C GLU A 92 14.62 1.57 17.35
N ARG A 93 14.18 0.53 16.63
CA ARG A 93 15.02 -0.61 16.25
C ARG A 93 15.81 -0.41 14.96
N PHE A 94 15.20 0.25 14.00
CA PHE A 94 15.72 0.46 12.65
C PHE A 94 15.62 1.96 12.28
N PRO A 95 16.45 2.84 12.86
CA PRO A 95 16.29 4.29 12.74
C PRO A 95 16.43 4.82 11.31
N ARG A 96 16.93 4.01 10.38
CA ARG A 96 17.05 4.36 8.96
C ARG A 96 15.88 3.87 8.10
N LEU A 97 15.01 3.02 8.63
CA LEU A 97 13.88 2.46 7.90
C LEU A 97 12.84 3.55 7.61
N ILE A 98 12.41 3.63 6.36
CA ILE A 98 11.29 4.46 5.95
C ILE A 98 10.03 3.60 6.01
N VAL A 99 9.00 4.07 6.70
CA VAL A 99 7.72 3.36 6.82
C VAL A 99 6.66 4.15 6.05
N CYS A 100 6.02 3.50 5.08
CA CYS A 100 4.92 4.06 4.29
C CYS A 100 3.64 3.32 4.60
N ASP A 101 2.76 3.97 5.33
CA ASP A 101 1.43 3.50 5.70
C ASP A 101 0.41 4.03 4.69
N ILE A 102 -0.37 3.13 4.07
CA ILE A 102 -1.44 3.50 3.14
C ILE A 102 -2.76 3.09 3.78
N SER A 103 -3.65 4.06 3.97
CA SER A 103 -4.97 3.86 4.56
C SER A 103 -6.08 4.39 3.66
N GLY A 104 -7.33 4.06 3.95
CA GLY A 104 -8.47 4.58 3.20
C GLY A 104 -8.74 6.05 3.46
N TYR A 105 -8.72 6.45 4.74
CA TYR A 105 -9.22 7.74 5.20
C TYR A 105 -8.24 8.51 6.10
N GLY A 106 -7.02 8.04 6.24
CA GLY A 106 -6.04 8.65 7.16
C GLY A 106 -6.29 8.29 8.63
N GLU A 107 -5.46 8.85 9.50
CA GLU A 107 -5.55 8.68 10.96
C GLU A 107 -6.25 9.89 11.62
N GLY A 108 -6.85 9.67 12.78
CA GLY A 108 -7.43 10.72 13.63
C GLY A 108 -8.77 11.28 13.16
N GLY A 109 -9.28 10.86 12.00
CA GLY A 109 -10.57 11.29 11.48
C GLY A 109 -11.74 10.37 11.86
N PRO A 110 -12.99 10.80 11.65
CA PRO A 110 -14.18 10.00 11.98
C PRO A 110 -14.28 8.70 11.18
N TYR A 111 -13.61 8.61 10.05
CA TYR A 111 -13.60 7.45 9.16
C TYR A 111 -12.35 6.58 9.29
N GLU A 112 -11.44 6.87 10.19
CA GLU A 112 -10.18 6.13 10.40
C GLU A 112 -10.37 4.60 10.40
N LYS A 113 -11.44 4.11 11.03
CA LYS A 113 -11.73 2.67 11.15
C LYS A 113 -12.60 2.09 10.04
N LYS A 114 -13.02 2.92 9.09
CA LYS A 114 -13.92 2.52 8.01
C LYS A 114 -13.14 1.68 6.99
N LYS A 115 -13.81 0.64 6.47
CA LYS A 115 -13.25 -0.14 5.35
C LYS A 115 -13.21 0.70 4.10
N ALA A 116 -12.10 0.64 3.40
CA ALA A 116 -11.89 1.34 2.14
C ALA A 116 -11.65 0.33 1.00
N TYR A 117 -12.22 0.64 -0.14
CA TYR A 117 -11.93 0.07 -1.44
C TYR A 117 -12.00 1.20 -2.46
N ASP A 118 -11.34 1.05 -3.57
CA ASP A 118 -11.25 2.09 -4.62
C ASP A 118 -12.63 2.73 -4.95
N LEU A 119 -13.64 1.91 -5.22
CA LEU A 119 -14.96 2.41 -5.57
C LEU A 119 -15.66 3.15 -4.41
N LEU A 120 -15.44 2.73 -3.17
CA LEU A 120 -15.98 3.43 -1.99
C LEU A 120 -15.35 4.81 -1.86
N ILE A 121 -14.05 4.91 -2.06
CA ILE A 121 -13.31 6.18 -2.03
C ILE A 121 -13.78 7.10 -3.17
N GLN A 122 -13.93 6.59 -4.39
CA GLN A 122 -14.49 7.36 -5.50
C GLN A 122 -15.89 7.91 -5.18
N SER A 123 -16.73 7.09 -4.53
CA SER A 123 -18.10 7.48 -4.16
C SER A 123 -18.12 8.58 -3.08
N GLU A 124 -17.37 8.39 -2.03
CA GLU A 124 -17.36 9.31 -0.88
C GLU A 124 -16.59 10.61 -1.17
N GLY A 125 -15.59 10.56 -2.02
CA GLY A 125 -14.87 11.74 -2.52
C GLY A 125 -15.67 12.55 -3.55
N GLY A 126 -16.87 12.11 -3.90
CA GLY A 126 -17.71 12.79 -4.89
C GLY A 126 -17.23 12.61 -6.35
N PHE A 127 -16.21 11.78 -6.58
CA PHE A 127 -15.63 11.59 -7.92
C PHE A 127 -16.64 11.08 -8.95
N LEU A 128 -17.59 10.22 -8.52
CA LEU A 128 -18.66 9.71 -9.39
C LEU A 128 -19.59 10.82 -9.88
N SER A 129 -19.82 11.84 -9.08
CA SER A 129 -20.72 12.95 -9.44
C SER A 129 -20.14 13.90 -10.51
N VAL A 130 -18.83 13.93 -10.62
CA VAL A 130 -18.12 14.76 -11.63
C VAL A 130 -17.63 13.95 -12.83
N THR A 131 -17.87 12.64 -12.83
CA THR A 131 -17.49 11.72 -13.89
C THR A 131 -18.73 11.13 -14.52
N GLY A 132 -18.92 11.32 -15.82
CA GLY A 132 -20.11 10.88 -16.54
C GLY A 132 -20.93 12.04 -17.09
N GLY A 133 -22.25 11.87 -17.24
CA GLY A 133 -23.16 12.88 -17.76
C GLY A 133 -23.78 13.75 -16.66
N PRO A 134 -24.59 14.76 -17.05
CA PRO A 134 -25.12 15.77 -16.12
C PRO A 134 -26.34 15.33 -15.32
N GLY A 135 -26.78 14.08 -15.40
CA GLY A 135 -27.92 13.54 -14.66
C GLY A 135 -27.49 12.64 -13.50
N GLU A 136 -28.32 12.51 -12.45
CA GLU A 136 -28.05 11.63 -11.32
C GLU A 136 -27.91 10.16 -11.74
N ASP A 137 -28.63 9.74 -12.78
CA ASP A 137 -28.57 8.41 -13.39
C ASP A 137 -27.38 8.21 -14.34
N GLN A 138 -26.60 9.28 -14.57
CA GLN A 138 -25.46 9.28 -15.48
C GLN A 138 -24.11 9.34 -14.76
N MET A 139 -24.13 9.26 -13.44
CA MET A 139 -22.88 9.15 -12.66
C MET A 139 -22.09 7.91 -13.06
N ALA A 140 -20.79 8.05 -13.18
CA ALA A 140 -19.91 6.95 -13.59
C ALA A 140 -18.64 6.87 -12.73
N LYS A 141 -18.18 5.66 -12.47
CA LYS A 141 -16.86 5.46 -11.89
C LYS A 141 -15.77 5.60 -12.96
N ALA A 142 -14.54 5.88 -12.57
CA ALA A 142 -13.39 5.71 -13.45
C ALA A 142 -13.28 4.24 -13.91
N GLY A 143 -12.84 4.03 -15.13
CA GLY A 143 -12.61 2.70 -15.70
C GLY A 143 -11.43 1.94 -15.07
N CYS A 144 -10.59 2.64 -14.32
CA CYS A 144 -9.46 2.09 -13.57
C CYS A 144 -9.63 2.36 -12.07
N SER A 145 -8.81 1.72 -11.23
CA SER A 145 -8.77 1.96 -9.78
C SER A 145 -8.05 3.28 -9.49
N ILE A 146 -8.69 4.41 -9.78
CA ILE A 146 -8.05 5.72 -9.74
C ILE A 146 -7.63 6.14 -8.33
N ALA A 147 -8.39 5.78 -7.29
CA ALA A 147 -8.05 6.06 -5.91
C ALA A 147 -6.81 5.26 -5.47
N ASP A 148 -6.72 3.97 -5.82
CA ASP A 148 -5.55 3.13 -5.57
C ASP A 148 -4.31 3.66 -6.31
N ILE A 149 -4.50 4.10 -7.57
CA ILE A 149 -3.42 4.65 -8.40
C ILE A 149 -2.90 5.96 -7.81
N SER A 150 -3.78 6.87 -7.42
CA SER A 150 -3.41 8.15 -6.80
C SER A 150 -2.62 7.92 -5.51
N ALA A 151 -3.14 7.11 -4.59
CA ALA A 151 -2.44 6.74 -3.36
C ALA A 151 -1.07 6.09 -3.66
N GLY A 152 -1.01 5.23 -4.67
CA GLY A 152 0.23 4.63 -5.13
C GLY A 152 1.26 5.65 -5.63
N MET A 153 0.83 6.70 -6.32
CA MET A 153 1.68 7.77 -6.81
C MET A 153 2.19 8.65 -5.67
N TYR A 154 1.33 9.02 -4.71
CA TYR A 154 1.76 9.76 -3.53
C TYR A 154 2.71 8.94 -2.64
N ALA A 155 2.44 7.66 -2.44
CA ALA A 155 3.36 6.77 -1.74
C ALA A 155 4.72 6.68 -2.45
N TYR A 156 4.73 6.62 -3.78
CA TYR A 156 5.97 6.60 -4.56
C TYR A 156 6.76 7.90 -4.40
N SER A 157 6.12 9.05 -4.60
CA SER A 157 6.76 10.37 -4.46
C SER A 157 7.26 10.63 -3.04
N GLY A 158 6.44 10.27 -2.04
CA GLY A 158 6.79 10.38 -0.62
C GLY A 158 8.02 9.54 -0.26
N ILE A 159 8.08 8.29 -0.76
CA ILE A 159 9.23 7.41 -0.53
C ILE A 159 10.50 7.99 -1.18
N LEU A 160 10.44 8.49 -2.40
CA LEU A 160 11.60 9.14 -3.03
C LEU A 160 12.07 10.36 -2.25
N SER A 161 11.14 11.20 -1.78
CA SER A 161 11.44 12.37 -0.96
C SER A 161 12.09 11.96 0.38
N ALA A 162 11.55 10.91 1.03
CA ALA A 162 12.10 10.38 2.27
C ALA A 162 13.49 9.77 2.08
N LEU A 163 13.76 9.09 0.97
CA LEU A 163 15.10 8.58 0.65
C LEU A 163 16.11 9.71 0.45
N LEU A 164 15.72 10.79 -0.22
CA LEU A 164 16.56 11.98 -0.37
C LEU A 164 16.85 12.66 0.98
N LEU A 165 15.81 12.79 1.81
CA LEU A 165 15.95 13.34 3.16
C LEU A 165 16.87 12.48 4.02
N ARG A 166 16.68 11.15 3.99
CA ARG A 166 17.53 10.19 4.70
C ARG A 166 19.00 10.30 4.28
N GLY A 167 19.27 10.59 3.01
CA GLY A 167 20.64 10.85 2.53
C GLY A 167 21.32 12.02 3.21
N LYS A 168 20.56 13.00 3.70
CA LYS A 168 21.06 14.17 4.42
C LYS A 168 21.10 13.98 5.94
N THR A 169 20.06 13.37 6.49
CA THR A 169 19.85 13.25 7.94
C THR A 169 20.38 11.96 8.54
N GLY A 170 20.54 10.92 7.73
CA GLY A 170 20.83 9.57 8.18
C GLY A 170 19.62 8.82 8.76
N GLN A 171 18.47 9.50 8.94
CA GLN A 171 17.28 8.96 9.59
C GLN A 171 16.18 8.60 8.57
N GLY A 172 15.46 7.54 8.88
CA GLY A 172 14.20 7.20 8.21
C GLY A 172 13.07 8.13 8.65
N SER A 173 11.92 7.99 8.01
CA SER A 173 10.73 8.80 8.31
C SER A 173 9.46 8.01 8.06
N ARG A 174 8.36 8.46 8.63
CA ARG A 174 7.02 7.97 8.33
C ARG A 174 6.42 8.73 7.16
N ILE A 175 5.70 8.01 6.31
CA ILE A 175 4.86 8.54 5.26
C ILE A 175 3.47 7.97 5.49
N ASP A 176 2.50 8.83 5.71
CA ASP A 176 1.09 8.45 5.82
C ASP A 176 0.35 8.90 4.56
N VAL A 177 -0.31 7.95 3.89
CA VAL A 177 -1.03 8.18 2.64
C VAL A 177 -2.48 7.77 2.81
N SER A 178 -3.38 8.72 2.71
CA SER A 178 -4.82 8.49 2.67
C SER A 178 -5.30 8.38 1.22
N MET A 179 -6.03 7.32 0.90
CA MET A 179 -6.61 7.14 -0.44
C MET A 179 -7.61 8.25 -0.75
N LEU A 180 -8.42 8.68 0.24
CA LEU A 180 -9.41 9.75 0.06
C LEU A 180 -8.71 11.07 -0.26
N GLU A 181 -7.75 11.48 0.56
CA GLU A 181 -6.99 12.72 0.33
C GLU A 181 -6.27 12.69 -1.02
N SER A 182 -5.61 11.56 -1.33
CA SER A 182 -4.91 11.40 -2.62
C SER A 182 -5.83 11.47 -3.85
N LEU A 183 -7.12 11.19 -3.70
CA LEU A 183 -8.08 11.26 -4.80
C LEU A 183 -8.69 12.65 -4.97
N VAL A 184 -8.93 13.36 -3.85
CA VAL A 184 -9.68 14.63 -3.88
C VAL A 184 -8.79 15.86 -4.06
N GLU A 185 -7.47 15.71 -3.97
CA GLU A 185 -6.48 16.74 -4.24
C GLU A 185 -6.33 16.98 -5.74
#